data_4b0213e0dedff089a09a8b9d376159d6
#
_entry.id   4b0213e0dedff089a09a8b9d376159d6
#
_cell.length_a   1.000
_cell.length_b   1.000
_cell.length_c   1.000
_cell.angle_alpha   90.00
_cell.angle_beta   90.00
_cell.angle_gamma   90.00
#
_symmetry.space_group_name_H-M   'P 1'
#
loop_
_entity.id
_entity.type
_entity.pdbx_description
1 polymer ?
#
loop_
_entity_poly.entity_id
_entity_poly.type
_entity_poly.pdbx_seq_one_letter_code
_entity_poly.pdbx_strand_id
1 'polypeptide(L)'
;MSLLLHGGRVVTSLAPAWIIDGDVLIADGRIVAVGDAASDWAATRSDGGGCLVVPGNVCAHTHVYSALARGMPFRLEPPENFVEILQRVWWRLDRALDEGSVRASALVGGMEALLAGTTTLVDHHASPSAID
;
A
#
# COMPACT_ATOMS: atom_id res chain seq x y z
N MET A 1 1.25 16.84 -16.55
CA MET A 1 2.21 17.11 -15.46
C MET A 1 3.32 16.07 -15.54
N SER A 2 4.62 16.52 -15.53
CA SER A 2 5.74 15.58 -15.63
C SER A 2 6.64 15.67 -14.39
N LEU A 3 7.23 14.53 -14.00
CA LEU A 3 8.16 14.37 -12.89
C LEU A 3 9.37 13.56 -13.37
N LEU A 4 10.56 14.03 -13.10
CA LEU A 4 11.81 13.32 -13.30
C LEU A 4 12.37 12.90 -11.94
N LEU A 5 12.53 11.60 -11.73
CA LEU A 5 13.37 11.06 -10.67
C LEU A 5 14.78 10.91 -11.23
N HIS A 6 15.74 11.69 -10.72
CA HIS A 6 17.07 11.83 -11.30
C HIS A 6 18.13 11.09 -10.47
N GLY A 7 19.01 10.33 -11.15
CA GLY A 7 20.23 9.77 -10.56
C GLY A 7 20.03 8.58 -9.62
N GLY A 8 18.93 7.86 -9.74
CA GLY A 8 18.64 6.68 -8.92
C GLY A 8 19.21 5.37 -9.48
N ARG A 9 19.17 4.31 -8.68
CA ARG A 9 19.35 2.92 -9.11
C ARG A 9 17.98 2.30 -9.32
N VAL A 10 17.61 2.06 -10.58
CA VAL A 10 16.25 1.66 -10.96
C VAL A 10 16.16 0.15 -11.10
N VAL A 11 15.30 -0.49 -10.32
CA VAL A 11 14.98 -1.92 -10.45
C VAL A 11 13.90 -2.09 -11.50
N THR A 12 14.29 -2.56 -12.68
CA THR A 12 13.37 -2.75 -13.82
C THR A 12 12.74 -4.14 -13.85
N SER A 13 13.35 -5.10 -13.16
CA SER A 13 12.83 -6.46 -12.98
C SER A 13 13.32 -7.05 -11.68
N LEU A 14 12.50 -7.89 -11.03
CA LEU A 14 12.84 -8.62 -9.82
C LEU A 14 13.23 -10.09 -10.11
N ALA A 15 12.75 -10.67 -11.22
CA ALA A 15 13.00 -12.05 -11.56
C ALA A 15 13.16 -12.24 -13.08
N PRO A 16 14.38 -12.35 -13.63
CA PRO A 16 15.67 -12.14 -12.94
C PRO A 16 15.84 -10.68 -12.48
N ALA A 17 16.63 -10.48 -11.44
CA ALA A 17 16.92 -9.13 -10.95
C ALA A 17 17.69 -8.33 -12.00
N TRP A 18 17.15 -7.17 -12.37
CA TRP A 18 17.80 -6.25 -13.31
C TRP A 18 17.75 -4.83 -12.76
N ILE A 19 18.93 -4.24 -12.60
CA ILE A 19 19.09 -2.90 -12.03
C ILE A 19 19.92 -2.07 -13.01
N ILE A 20 19.49 -0.85 -13.25
CA ILE A 20 20.21 0.14 -14.05
C ILE A 20 20.41 1.42 -13.24
N ASP A 21 21.53 2.10 -13.44
CA ASP A 21 21.71 3.46 -12.97
C ASP A 21 21.05 4.41 -13.99
N GLY A 22 20.31 5.41 -13.53
CA GLY A 22 19.67 6.36 -14.43
C GLY A 22 18.43 7.04 -13.85
N ASP A 23 17.67 7.62 -14.74
CA ASP A 23 16.53 8.45 -14.44
C ASP A 23 15.20 7.72 -14.72
N VAL A 24 14.12 8.18 -14.09
CA VAL A 24 12.76 7.75 -14.43
C VAL A 24 11.92 8.98 -14.75
N LEU A 25 11.45 9.08 -15.98
CA LEU A 25 10.54 10.13 -16.41
C LEU A 25 9.09 9.63 -16.33
N ILE A 26 8.28 10.39 -15.61
CA ILE A 26 6.86 10.15 -15.43
C ILE A 26 6.10 11.31 -16.06
N ALA A 27 5.15 11.01 -16.96
CA ALA A 27 4.25 12.00 -17.53
C ALA A 27 2.82 11.46 -17.49
N ASP A 28 1.89 12.31 -17.05
CA ASP A 28 0.46 12.02 -16.96
C ASP A 28 0.16 10.69 -16.24
N GLY A 29 0.89 10.46 -15.12
CA GLY A 29 0.72 9.26 -14.29
C GLY A 29 1.32 7.97 -14.87
N ARG A 30 2.14 8.06 -15.93
CA ARG A 30 2.77 6.90 -16.57
C ARG A 30 4.28 7.08 -16.66
N ILE A 31 5.03 5.99 -16.47
CA ILE A 31 6.47 5.97 -16.77
C ILE A 31 6.59 5.98 -18.30
N VAL A 32 7.27 7.01 -18.83
CA VAL A 32 7.46 7.20 -20.28
C VAL A 32 8.90 6.93 -20.71
N ALA A 33 9.87 7.03 -19.80
CA ALA A 33 11.26 6.68 -20.07
C ALA A 33 11.97 6.24 -18.80
N VAL A 34 12.98 5.35 -18.93
CA VAL A 34 13.86 4.89 -17.87
C VAL A 34 15.29 4.86 -18.41
N GLY A 35 16.26 5.29 -17.61
CA GLY A 35 17.68 5.41 -17.99
C GLY A 35 18.03 6.75 -18.60
N ASP A 36 19.10 6.82 -19.38
CA ASP A 36 19.68 8.07 -19.87
C ASP A 36 18.75 8.91 -20.79
N ALA A 37 17.75 8.29 -21.37
CA ALA A 37 16.80 8.96 -22.27
C ALA A 37 15.78 9.88 -21.56
N ALA A 38 15.80 9.91 -20.22
CA ALA A 38 14.81 10.63 -19.43
C ALA A 38 15.15 12.11 -19.19
N SER A 39 16.32 12.60 -19.60
CA SER A 39 16.95 13.78 -19.00
C SER A 39 16.41 15.16 -19.37
N ASP A 40 15.60 15.35 -20.41
CA ASP A 40 15.60 16.68 -21.02
C ASP A 40 14.44 17.65 -20.76
N TRP A 41 13.31 17.26 -20.13
CA TRP A 41 12.18 18.22 -20.14
C TRP A 41 11.14 18.14 -19.02
N ALA A 42 11.46 17.56 -17.88
CA ALA A 42 10.48 17.46 -16.79
C ALA A 42 10.28 18.81 -16.08
N ALA A 43 9.03 19.17 -15.83
CA ALA A 43 8.67 20.37 -15.09
C ALA A 43 9.03 20.28 -13.60
N THR A 44 9.02 19.08 -13.02
CA THR A 44 9.38 18.81 -11.63
C THR A 44 10.50 17.78 -11.59
N ARG A 45 11.51 18.04 -10.76
CA ARG A 45 12.64 17.12 -10.54
C ARG A 45 12.69 16.68 -9.08
N SER A 46 13.00 15.41 -8.85
CA SER A 46 13.29 14.85 -7.54
C SER A 46 14.63 14.14 -7.61
N ASP A 47 15.51 14.43 -6.65
CA ASP A 47 16.82 13.81 -6.55
C ASP A 47 16.67 12.39 -6.01
N GLY A 48 17.09 11.39 -6.79
CA GLY A 48 17.15 9.97 -6.46
C GLY A 48 18.57 9.50 -6.17
N GLY A 49 19.57 10.41 -6.13
CA GLY A 49 20.96 10.07 -5.87
C GLY A 49 21.15 9.25 -4.60
N GLY A 50 21.76 8.07 -4.72
CA GLY A 50 21.94 7.12 -3.62
C GLY A 50 20.68 6.31 -3.24
N CYS A 51 19.55 6.53 -3.91
CA CYS A 51 18.29 5.82 -3.68
C CYS A 51 18.12 4.63 -4.61
N LEU A 52 17.37 3.63 -4.14
CA LEU A 52 16.85 2.55 -4.97
C LEU A 52 15.43 2.89 -5.40
N VAL A 53 15.21 3.01 -6.70
CA VAL A 53 13.88 3.20 -7.29
C VAL A 53 13.29 1.84 -7.62
N VAL A 54 12.20 1.49 -6.98
CA VAL A 54 11.53 0.19 -7.12
C VAL A 54 10.06 0.39 -7.52
N PRO A 55 9.41 -0.60 -8.14
CA PRO A 55 7.97 -0.60 -8.29
C PRO A 55 7.27 -0.49 -6.93
N GLY A 56 6.12 0.17 -6.90
CA GLY A 56 5.31 0.22 -5.68
C GLY A 56 4.92 -1.17 -5.19
N ASN A 57 4.86 -1.33 -3.87
CA ASN A 57 4.50 -2.59 -3.25
C ASN A 57 3.05 -2.99 -3.57
N VAL A 58 2.83 -4.28 -3.75
CA VAL A 58 1.50 -4.89 -3.85
C VAL A 58 1.21 -5.64 -2.56
N CYS A 59 0.21 -5.20 -1.81
CA CYS A 59 -0.31 -5.92 -0.66
C CYS A 59 -1.48 -6.80 -1.13
N ALA A 60 -1.21 -8.08 -1.34
CA ALA A 60 -2.18 -9.03 -1.90
C ALA A 60 -3.21 -9.54 -0.86
N HIS A 61 -3.08 -9.17 0.41
CA HIS A 61 -4.01 -9.53 1.48
C HIS A 61 -4.00 -8.46 2.56
N THR A 62 -5.12 -7.76 2.73
CA THR A 62 -5.29 -6.76 3.78
C THR A 62 -6.75 -6.68 4.24
N HIS A 63 -6.98 -6.01 5.36
CA HIS A 63 -8.28 -5.78 5.98
C HIS A 63 -8.38 -4.31 6.38
N VAL A 64 -8.46 -3.41 5.37
CA VAL A 64 -8.47 -1.96 5.63
C VAL A 64 -9.70 -1.50 6.42
N TYR A 65 -10.81 -2.22 6.31
CA TYR A 65 -12.05 -1.93 7.04
C TYR A 65 -11.90 -1.97 8.56
N SER A 66 -10.92 -2.71 9.07
CA SER A 66 -10.67 -2.91 10.50
C SER A 66 -9.31 -2.38 10.98
N ALA A 67 -8.63 -1.54 10.20
CA ALA A 67 -7.30 -1.03 10.53
C ALA A 67 -7.22 -0.33 11.89
N LEU A 68 -8.27 0.38 12.30
CA LEU A 68 -8.35 1.05 13.61
C LEU A 68 -8.61 0.11 14.80
N ALA A 69 -8.89 -1.17 14.55
CA ALA A 69 -9.00 -2.17 15.63
C ALA A 69 -7.63 -2.59 16.21
N ARG A 70 -6.54 -2.14 15.60
CA ARG A 70 -5.18 -2.37 16.12
C ARG A 70 -5.04 -1.81 17.54
N GLY A 71 -4.59 -2.65 18.47
CA GLY A 71 -4.47 -2.29 19.88
C GLY A 71 -5.79 -2.37 20.67
N MET A 72 -6.86 -2.87 20.08
CA MET A 72 -8.13 -3.13 20.76
C MET A 72 -7.91 -4.05 21.98
N PRO A 73 -8.43 -3.70 23.16
CA PRO A 73 -8.31 -4.54 24.34
C PRO A 73 -9.00 -5.87 24.16
N PHE A 74 -8.29 -6.97 24.38
CA PHE A 74 -8.85 -8.30 24.35
C PHE A 74 -9.10 -8.78 25.79
N ARG A 75 -10.37 -9.01 26.13
CA ARG A 75 -10.81 -9.36 27.50
C ARG A 75 -11.42 -10.76 27.60
N LEU A 76 -11.27 -11.56 26.57
CA LEU A 76 -11.76 -12.93 26.51
C LEU A 76 -10.63 -13.91 26.72
N GLU A 77 -10.98 -15.16 26.99
CA GLU A 77 -10.00 -16.23 26.98
C GLU A 77 -9.27 -16.28 25.63
N PRO A 78 -7.94 -16.42 25.62
CA PRO A 78 -7.17 -16.52 24.38
C PRO A 78 -7.71 -17.63 23.47
N PRO A 79 -7.80 -17.40 22.16
CA PRO A 79 -8.21 -18.42 21.22
C PRO A 79 -7.12 -19.50 21.07
N GLU A 80 -7.52 -20.76 21.04
CA GLU A 80 -6.61 -21.91 20.89
C GLU A 80 -6.49 -22.39 19.44
N ASN A 81 -7.39 -21.95 18.57
CA ASN A 81 -7.43 -22.34 17.16
C ASN A 81 -8.05 -21.25 16.29
N PHE A 82 -7.93 -21.41 14.97
CA PHE A 82 -8.40 -20.39 14.02
C PHE A 82 -9.91 -20.11 14.11
N VAL A 83 -10.73 -21.13 14.33
CA VAL A 83 -12.19 -20.95 14.44
C VAL A 83 -12.54 -20.10 15.67
N GLU A 84 -11.84 -20.29 16.77
CA GLU A 84 -12.02 -19.48 17.96
C GLU A 84 -11.55 -18.03 17.77
N ILE A 85 -10.49 -17.79 16.95
CA ILE A 85 -10.09 -16.44 16.54
C ILE A 85 -11.25 -15.76 15.81
N LEU A 86 -11.88 -16.45 14.87
CA LEU A 86 -13.04 -15.93 14.16
C LEU A 86 -14.20 -15.62 15.13
N GLN A 87 -14.57 -16.56 15.98
CA GLN A 87 -15.70 -16.43 16.90
C GLN A 87 -15.49 -15.38 17.99
N ARG A 88 -14.30 -15.34 18.60
CA ARG A 88 -13.99 -14.49 19.76
C ARG A 88 -13.52 -13.09 19.35
N VAL A 89 -12.93 -12.92 18.16
CA VAL A 89 -12.38 -11.64 17.69
C VAL A 89 -13.10 -11.15 16.45
N TRP A 90 -12.85 -11.78 15.29
CA TRP A 90 -13.22 -11.22 14.00
C TRP A 90 -14.73 -11.04 13.82
N TRP A 91 -15.52 -12.08 13.98
CA TRP A 91 -16.97 -12.00 13.78
C TRP A 91 -17.68 -11.05 14.76
N ARG A 92 -17.09 -10.80 15.91
CA ARG A 92 -17.59 -9.81 16.85
C ARG A 92 -17.26 -8.39 16.40
N LEU A 93 -16.02 -8.18 15.98
CA LEU A 93 -15.56 -6.91 15.42
C LEU A 93 -16.36 -6.57 14.17
N ASP A 94 -16.44 -7.49 13.22
CA ASP A 94 -17.11 -7.30 11.92
C ASP A 94 -18.56 -6.86 12.09
N ARG A 95 -19.27 -7.43 13.07
CA ARG A 95 -20.65 -7.05 13.38
C ARG A 95 -20.79 -5.75 14.17
N ALA A 96 -19.74 -5.31 14.83
CA ALA A 96 -19.74 -4.09 15.63
C ALA A 96 -19.36 -2.84 14.82
N LEU A 97 -18.72 -3.03 13.67
CA LEU A 97 -18.33 -1.94 12.79
C LEU A 97 -19.53 -1.37 12.05
N ASP A 98 -19.61 -0.05 12.04
CA ASP A 98 -20.56 0.73 11.25
C ASP A 98 -19.86 1.41 10.07
N GLU A 99 -20.62 2.06 9.19
CA GLU A 99 -20.10 2.76 8.01
C GLU A 99 -19.03 3.81 8.39
N GLY A 100 -19.25 4.55 9.48
CA GLY A 100 -18.32 5.59 9.93
C GLY A 100 -16.96 5.01 10.35
N SER A 101 -16.97 3.94 11.14
CA SER A 101 -15.75 3.25 11.61
C SER A 101 -15.01 2.54 10.47
N VAL A 102 -15.75 1.90 9.56
CA VAL A 102 -15.18 1.28 8.35
C VAL A 102 -14.51 2.33 7.47
N ARG A 103 -15.20 3.44 7.18
CA ARG A 103 -14.65 4.53 6.39
C ARG A 103 -13.38 5.13 7.02
N ALA A 104 -13.41 5.41 8.32
CA ALA A 104 -12.24 5.93 9.03
C ALA A 104 -11.07 4.94 9.01
N SER A 105 -11.34 3.65 9.25
CA SER A 105 -10.34 2.58 9.17
C SER A 105 -9.72 2.48 7.79
N ALA A 106 -10.53 2.49 6.74
CA ALA A 106 -10.04 2.39 5.36
C ALA A 106 -9.17 3.60 4.97
N LEU A 107 -9.53 4.81 5.40
CA LEU A 107 -8.72 6.01 5.17
C LEU A 107 -7.37 5.90 5.87
N VAL A 108 -7.33 5.50 7.14
CA VAL A 108 -6.07 5.35 7.89
C VAL A 108 -5.22 4.24 7.29
N GLY A 109 -5.80 3.06 7.04
CA GLY A 109 -5.08 1.95 6.44
C GLY A 109 -4.54 2.27 5.05
N GLY A 110 -5.32 3.00 4.23
CA GLY A 110 -4.87 3.48 2.91
C GLY A 110 -3.72 4.50 3.01
N MET A 111 -3.79 5.44 3.94
CA MET A 111 -2.69 6.40 4.18
C MET A 111 -1.41 5.69 4.65
N GLU A 112 -1.51 4.75 5.59
CA GLU A 112 -0.36 3.96 6.04
C GLU A 112 0.26 3.14 4.90
N ALA A 113 -0.59 2.54 4.06
CA ALA A 113 -0.12 1.80 2.89
C ALA A 113 0.66 2.71 1.92
N LEU A 114 0.14 3.91 1.62
CA LEU A 114 0.85 4.89 0.78
C LEU A 114 2.18 5.32 1.39
N LEU A 115 2.22 5.62 2.69
CA LEU A 115 3.45 5.98 3.40
C LEU A 115 4.48 4.85 3.39
N ALA A 116 4.04 3.59 3.34
CA ALA A 116 4.90 2.42 3.20
C ALA A 116 5.26 2.09 1.73
N GLY A 117 4.88 2.93 0.76
CA GLY A 117 5.17 2.70 -0.66
C GLY A 117 4.29 1.63 -1.31
N THR A 118 3.15 1.29 -0.71
CA THR A 118 2.19 0.35 -1.30
C THR A 118 1.27 1.10 -2.26
N THR A 119 1.19 0.63 -3.50
CA THR A 119 0.39 1.25 -4.58
C THR A 119 -0.81 0.41 -5.01
N THR A 120 -0.87 -0.82 -4.55
CA THR A 120 -1.98 -1.75 -4.86
C THR A 120 -2.36 -2.53 -3.61
N LEU A 121 -3.65 -2.54 -3.30
CA LEU A 121 -4.22 -3.30 -2.18
C LEU A 121 -5.27 -4.28 -2.70
N VAL A 122 -5.25 -5.50 -2.17
CA VAL A 122 -6.36 -6.45 -2.27
C VAL A 122 -7.00 -6.54 -0.89
N ASP A 123 -8.17 -5.92 -0.74
CA ASP A 123 -8.89 -5.86 0.53
C ASP A 123 -9.86 -7.04 0.66
N HIS A 124 -9.82 -7.71 1.80
CA HIS A 124 -10.78 -8.75 2.19
C HIS A 124 -11.73 -8.14 3.20
N HIS A 125 -12.88 -7.68 2.73
CA HIS A 125 -13.86 -6.95 3.52
C HIS A 125 -14.88 -7.88 4.17
N ALA A 126 -15.17 -7.67 5.45
CA ALA A 126 -16.09 -8.47 6.24
C ALA A 126 -16.90 -7.66 7.26
N SER A 127 -17.47 -6.52 6.85
CA SER A 127 -18.39 -5.72 7.72
C SER A 127 -19.80 -5.79 7.18
N PRO A 128 -20.65 -6.71 7.64
CA PRO A 128 -21.98 -6.96 7.06
C PRO A 128 -22.94 -5.75 7.18
N SER A 129 -22.68 -4.82 8.07
CA SER A 129 -23.47 -3.60 8.25
C SER A 129 -23.03 -2.42 7.38
N ALA A 130 -21.97 -2.58 6.56
CA ALA A 130 -21.37 -1.49 5.77
C ALA A 130 -20.77 -2.02 4.45
N ILE A 131 -21.51 -2.85 3.72
CA ILE A 131 -21.08 -3.45 2.45
C ILE A 131 -21.62 -2.68 1.23
N ASP A 132 -22.63 -1.85 1.37
CA ASP A 132 -23.32 -1.13 0.29
C ASP A 132 -22.55 0.11 -0.18
#